data_bb4e73553459f83dea4bc2b80e88d471
#
_entry.id   bb4e73553459f83dea4bc2b80e88d471
#
_cell.length_a   1.000
_cell.length_b   1.000
_cell.length_c   1.000
_cell.angle_alpha   90.00
_cell.angle_beta   90.00
_cell.angle_gamma   90.00
#
_symmetry.space_group_name_H-M   'P 1'
#
loop_
_entity.id
_entity.type
_entity.pdbx_description
1 polymer ?
#
loop_
_entity_poly.entity_id
_entity_poly.type
_entity_poly.pdbx_seq_one_letter_code
_entity_poly.pdbx_strand_id
1 'polypeptide(L)'
;MLTVDFDRLGLKAGDRVLDMGAGAGRHSFEMYRRGADVIAFDLDADELEGVRDLFVAMKEAGEVPEGAEADVKQGDALALPFADGEFDRIVCSEVLEHIHEDVAAIRELIRVLRPGGTLAVTVPRWLPEVINWTLSADYHNAEGGHIRIYTDHELVDKVTKGGRFNDGTPGEAMLFEGKSYTHGLHSPYWWIKCAVGVENDNHPLAKAYHKLLVWEIMKQPKALQVAGKVLDPVIGKSMVLYFRKPDAG
;
A
#
# COMPACT_ATOMS: atom_id res chain seq x y z
N MET A 1 3.72 -0.89 10.17
CA MET A 1 2.63 0.08 10.39
C MET A 1 1.67 -0.02 9.20
N LEU A 2 0.36 -0.12 9.47
CA LEU A 2 -0.65 -0.30 8.42
C LEU A 2 -1.00 1.04 7.77
N THR A 3 -1.18 1.03 6.46
CA THR A 3 -1.59 2.21 5.67
C THR A 3 -3.07 2.12 5.30
N VAL A 4 -3.54 0.91 4.97
CA VAL A 4 -4.93 0.66 4.56
C VAL A 4 -5.83 0.47 5.78
N ASP A 5 -7.00 1.10 5.77
CA ASP A 5 -8.09 0.82 6.69
C ASP A 5 -8.92 -0.34 6.12
N PHE A 6 -8.80 -1.51 6.74
CA PHE A 6 -9.44 -2.74 6.29
C PHE A 6 -10.95 -2.76 6.52
N ASP A 7 -11.45 -2.00 7.49
CA ASP A 7 -12.89 -1.89 7.73
C ASP A 7 -13.52 -1.07 6.60
N ARG A 8 -12.84 -0.02 6.16
CA ARG A 8 -13.23 0.76 4.99
C ARG A 8 -13.08 -0.02 3.68
N LEU A 9 -12.07 -0.87 3.55
CA LEU A 9 -11.93 -1.81 2.42
C LEU A 9 -13.08 -2.83 2.40
N GLY A 10 -13.79 -3.00 3.52
CA GLY A 10 -14.86 -3.96 3.67
C GLY A 10 -14.38 -5.40 3.80
N LEU A 11 -13.16 -5.60 4.34
CA LEU A 11 -12.55 -6.91 4.54
C LEU A 11 -13.36 -7.75 5.52
N LYS A 12 -13.59 -9.01 5.17
CA LYS A 12 -14.30 -10.00 5.99
C LYS A 12 -13.50 -11.29 6.10
N ALA A 13 -13.75 -12.03 7.17
CA ALA A 13 -13.22 -13.39 7.27
C ALA A 13 -13.76 -14.25 6.12
N GLY A 14 -12.87 -15.04 5.51
CA GLY A 14 -13.15 -15.87 4.33
C GLY A 14 -13.10 -15.11 2.99
N ASP A 15 -12.89 -13.78 2.98
CA ASP A 15 -12.60 -13.08 1.71
C ASP A 15 -11.26 -13.58 1.15
N ARG A 16 -11.21 -13.85 -0.16
CA ARG A 16 -9.96 -14.11 -0.88
C ARG A 16 -9.30 -12.80 -1.28
N VAL A 17 -8.09 -12.58 -0.79
CA VAL A 17 -7.44 -11.27 -0.88
C VAL A 17 -6.07 -11.35 -1.54
N LEU A 18 -5.79 -10.40 -2.43
CA LEU A 18 -4.47 -10.19 -3.02
C LEU A 18 -3.79 -8.97 -2.35
N ASP A 19 -2.60 -9.18 -1.80
CA ASP A 19 -1.67 -8.09 -1.44
C ASP A 19 -0.62 -7.98 -2.54
N MET A 20 -0.83 -7.06 -3.48
CA MET A 20 0.04 -6.88 -4.65
C MET A 20 1.16 -5.90 -4.33
N GLY A 21 2.41 -6.35 -4.43
CA GLY A 21 3.58 -5.66 -3.91
C GLY A 21 3.63 -5.78 -2.38
N ALA A 22 3.55 -7.03 -1.89
CA ALA A 22 3.43 -7.30 -0.45
C ALA A 22 4.68 -6.88 0.34
N GLY A 23 5.88 -6.87 -0.31
CA GLY A 23 7.15 -6.65 0.36
C GLY A 23 7.27 -7.55 1.58
N ALA A 24 7.66 -6.99 2.72
CA ALA A 24 7.76 -7.72 4.00
C ALA A 24 6.40 -8.09 4.64
N GLY A 25 5.28 -8.06 3.90
CA GLY A 25 3.99 -8.66 4.29
C GLY A 25 3.16 -7.92 5.32
N ARG A 26 3.43 -6.64 5.60
CA ARG A 26 2.75 -5.90 6.69
C ARG A 26 1.22 -5.87 6.60
N HIS A 27 0.65 -5.75 5.38
CA HIS A 27 -0.79 -5.80 5.16
C HIS A 27 -1.29 -7.24 5.11
N SER A 28 -0.54 -8.14 4.50
CA SER A 28 -0.83 -9.57 4.40
C SER A 28 -1.05 -10.18 5.79
N PHE A 29 -0.17 -9.90 6.76
CA PHE A 29 -0.30 -10.42 8.12
C PHE A 29 -1.55 -9.94 8.84
N GLU A 30 -1.93 -8.69 8.67
CA GLU A 30 -3.16 -8.16 9.29
C GLU A 30 -4.42 -8.76 8.64
N MET A 31 -4.44 -8.90 7.31
CA MET A 31 -5.56 -9.54 6.62
C MET A 31 -5.72 -11.00 7.04
N TYR A 32 -4.60 -11.72 7.21
CA TYR A 32 -4.58 -13.09 7.69
C TYR A 32 -5.09 -13.21 9.15
N ARG A 33 -4.69 -12.30 10.05
CA ARG A 33 -5.24 -12.23 11.43
C ARG A 33 -6.74 -11.98 11.44
N ARG A 34 -7.27 -11.26 10.46
CA ARG A 34 -8.71 -11.01 10.31
C ARG A 34 -9.47 -12.17 9.68
N GLY A 35 -8.78 -13.27 9.36
CA GLY A 35 -9.38 -14.49 8.84
C GLY A 35 -9.63 -14.50 7.33
N ALA A 36 -8.98 -13.64 6.59
CA ALA A 36 -9.01 -13.69 5.12
C ALA A 36 -8.08 -14.78 4.57
N ASP A 37 -8.40 -15.29 3.38
CA ASP A 37 -7.51 -16.12 2.59
C ASP A 37 -6.60 -15.23 1.75
N VAL A 38 -5.31 -15.17 2.11
CA VAL A 38 -4.38 -14.15 1.62
C VAL A 38 -3.38 -14.73 0.64
N ILE A 39 -3.23 -14.07 -0.51
CA ILE A 39 -2.08 -14.25 -1.39
C ILE A 39 -1.19 -13.01 -1.29
N ALA A 40 0.00 -13.16 -0.72
CA ALA A 40 1.06 -12.15 -0.78
C ALA A 40 1.81 -12.31 -2.11
N PHE A 41 1.75 -11.28 -2.96
CA PHE A 41 2.34 -11.30 -4.29
C PHE A 41 3.40 -10.21 -4.42
N ASP A 42 4.60 -10.58 -4.83
CA ASP A 42 5.70 -9.63 -5.04
C ASP A 42 6.65 -10.12 -6.16
N LEU A 43 7.45 -9.21 -6.67
CA LEU A 43 8.54 -9.53 -7.60
C LEU A 43 9.74 -10.10 -6.86
N ASP A 44 9.96 -9.70 -5.61
CA ASP A 44 11.09 -10.08 -4.76
C ASP A 44 10.82 -11.42 -4.04
N ALA A 45 11.57 -12.46 -4.47
CA ALA A 45 11.45 -13.80 -3.89
C ALA A 45 11.98 -13.87 -2.46
N ASP A 46 13.01 -13.10 -2.12
CA ASP A 46 13.65 -13.14 -0.81
C ASP A 46 12.72 -12.52 0.26
N GLU A 47 12.05 -11.42 -0.07
CA GLU A 47 10.99 -10.84 0.79
C GLU A 47 9.85 -11.85 1.01
N LEU A 48 9.40 -12.53 -0.04
CA LEU A 48 8.32 -13.51 0.05
C LEU A 48 8.67 -14.75 0.87
N GLU A 49 9.93 -15.16 0.93
CA GLU A 49 10.36 -16.27 1.80
C GLU A 49 10.12 -15.91 3.27
N GLY A 50 10.50 -14.69 3.69
CA GLY A 50 10.24 -14.21 5.04
C GLY A 50 8.75 -14.08 5.36
N VAL A 51 7.93 -13.69 4.37
CA VAL A 51 6.47 -13.62 4.53
C VAL A 51 5.87 -15.01 4.73
N ARG A 52 6.30 -16.00 3.95
CA ARG A 52 5.86 -17.41 4.08
C ARG A 52 6.16 -17.97 5.46
N ASP A 53 7.40 -17.79 5.94
CA ASP A 53 7.81 -18.27 7.25
C ASP A 53 6.95 -17.67 8.37
N LEU A 54 6.64 -16.37 8.24
CA LEU A 54 5.82 -15.69 9.24
C LEU A 54 4.34 -16.12 9.17
N PHE A 55 3.78 -16.43 8.00
CA PHE A 55 2.45 -17.03 7.91
C PHE A 55 2.37 -18.38 8.64
N VAL A 56 3.39 -19.24 8.47
CA VAL A 56 3.46 -20.51 9.20
C VAL A 56 3.53 -20.27 10.71
N ALA A 57 4.42 -19.39 11.14
CA ALA A 57 4.58 -19.07 12.58
C ALA A 57 3.28 -18.49 13.19
N MET A 58 2.56 -17.63 12.50
CA MET A 58 1.28 -17.08 12.95
C MET A 58 0.22 -18.16 13.13
N LYS A 59 0.15 -19.12 12.19
CA LYS A 59 -0.79 -20.24 12.26
C LYS A 59 -0.45 -21.17 13.43
N GLU A 60 0.81 -21.52 13.62
CA GLU A 60 1.28 -22.33 14.74
C GLU A 60 1.07 -21.64 16.10
N ALA A 61 1.21 -20.33 16.17
CA ALA A 61 0.97 -19.53 17.36
C ALA A 61 -0.52 -19.34 17.68
N GLY A 62 -1.44 -19.75 16.80
CA GLY A 62 -2.87 -19.55 16.96
C GLY A 62 -3.30 -18.07 16.82
N GLU A 63 -2.52 -17.26 16.10
CA GLU A 63 -2.82 -15.84 15.87
C GLU A 63 -3.91 -15.61 14.80
N VAL A 64 -4.31 -16.67 14.09
CA VAL A 64 -5.24 -16.58 12.95
C VAL A 64 -6.46 -17.47 13.20
N PRO A 65 -7.65 -17.10 12.70
CA PRO A 65 -8.85 -17.92 12.81
C PRO A 65 -8.67 -19.28 12.13
N GLU A 66 -9.35 -20.31 12.66
CA GLU A 66 -9.39 -21.63 12.04
C GLU A 66 -10.03 -21.55 10.64
N GLY A 67 -9.40 -22.21 9.66
CA GLY A 67 -9.85 -22.24 8.27
C GLY A 67 -9.28 -21.10 7.40
N ALA A 68 -8.69 -20.05 7.96
CA ALA A 68 -7.99 -19.06 7.17
C ALA A 68 -6.70 -19.64 6.54
N GLU A 69 -6.45 -19.29 5.28
CA GLU A 69 -5.27 -19.72 4.53
C GLU A 69 -4.43 -18.53 4.08
N ALA A 70 -3.12 -18.76 3.94
CA ALA A 70 -2.23 -17.76 3.37
C ALA A 70 -1.13 -18.43 2.56
N ASP A 71 -0.79 -17.82 1.44
CA ASP A 71 0.30 -18.28 0.57
C ASP A 71 1.03 -17.06 -0.02
N VAL A 72 2.20 -17.32 -0.60
CA VAL A 72 3.00 -16.33 -1.31
C VAL A 72 3.17 -16.75 -2.77
N LYS A 73 3.20 -15.78 -3.67
CA LYS A 73 3.41 -16.04 -5.09
C LYS A 73 4.28 -14.96 -5.71
N GLN A 74 5.39 -15.35 -6.29
CA GLN A 74 6.28 -14.45 -7.01
C GLN A 74 5.74 -14.19 -8.42
N GLY A 75 5.87 -12.94 -8.90
CA GLY A 75 5.54 -12.58 -10.26
C GLY A 75 5.57 -11.09 -10.55
N ASP A 76 5.22 -10.76 -11.80
CA ASP A 76 5.18 -9.38 -12.29
C ASP A 76 3.76 -8.84 -12.20
N ALA A 77 3.61 -7.63 -11.66
CA ALA A 77 2.35 -6.90 -11.57
C ALA A 77 1.71 -6.59 -12.94
N LEU A 78 2.50 -6.65 -14.02
CA LEU A 78 2.03 -6.43 -15.38
C LEU A 78 1.36 -7.67 -16.01
N ALA A 79 1.50 -8.84 -15.38
CA ALA A 79 0.93 -10.10 -15.85
C ALA A 79 0.57 -11.01 -14.68
N LEU A 80 -0.47 -10.66 -13.94
CA LEU A 80 -0.89 -11.38 -12.75
C LEU A 80 -1.35 -12.82 -13.11
N PRO A 81 -0.74 -13.86 -12.52
CA PRO A 81 -1.02 -15.26 -12.86
C PRO A 81 -2.28 -15.79 -12.14
N PHE A 82 -3.35 -15.00 -12.17
CA PHE A 82 -4.63 -15.27 -11.53
C PHE A 82 -5.78 -15.15 -12.55
N ALA A 83 -6.88 -15.85 -12.28
CA ALA A 83 -8.08 -15.79 -13.12
C ALA A 83 -8.81 -14.44 -13.00
N ASP A 84 -9.62 -14.12 -14.00
CA ASP A 84 -10.50 -12.95 -13.94
C ASP A 84 -11.48 -13.09 -12.77
N GLY A 85 -11.59 -12.03 -11.97
CA GLY A 85 -12.51 -12.00 -10.84
C GLY A 85 -12.17 -12.97 -9.70
N GLU A 86 -10.92 -13.36 -9.52
CA GLU A 86 -10.50 -14.32 -8.51
C GLU A 86 -10.57 -13.78 -7.08
N PHE A 87 -10.40 -12.47 -6.88
CA PHE A 87 -10.26 -11.87 -5.55
C PHE A 87 -11.47 -11.01 -5.14
N ASP A 88 -11.87 -11.13 -3.87
CA ASP A 88 -12.87 -10.28 -3.22
C ASP A 88 -12.33 -8.89 -2.94
N ARG A 89 -11.09 -8.81 -2.48
CA ARG A 89 -10.39 -7.58 -2.10
C ARG A 89 -8.97 -7.59 -2.63
N ILE A 90 -8.49 -6.40 -2.98
CA ILE A 90 -7.09 -6.21 -3.39
C ILE A 90 -6.51 -5.04 -2.61
N VAL A 91 -5.29 -5.21 -2.14
CA VAL A 91 -4.43 -4.13 -1.64
C VAL A 91 -3.26 -3.98 -2.62
N CYS A 92 -2.97 -2.74 -3.02
CA CYS A 92 -1.79 -2.36 -3.78
C CYS A 92 -1.17 -1.15 -3.07
N SER A 93 -0.15 -1.39 -2.27
CA SER A 93 0.36 -0.38 -1.33
C SER A 93 1.79 0.01 -1.59
N GLU A 94 2.01 1.27 -2.02
CA GLU A 94 3.32 1.86 -2.32
C GLU A 94 4.03 1.05 -3.42
N VAL A 95 3.36 0.84 -4.56
CA VAL A 95 3.86 0.04 -5.69
C VAL A 95 3.79 0.79 -7.00
N LEU A 96 2.66 1.44 -7.32
CA LEU A 96 2.43 2.02 -8.65
C LEU A 96 3.41 3.14 -8.99
N GLU A 97 3.96 3.83 -7.99
CA GLU A 97 4.99 4.85 -8.16
C GLU A 97 6.33 4.31 -8.66
N HIS A 98 6.54 3.00 -8.59
CA HIS A 98 7.75 2.31 -9.06
C HIS A 98 7.58 1.65 -10.44
N ILE A 99 6.35 1.51 -10.94
CA ILE A 99 6.04 0.79 -12.19
C ILE A 99 5.92 1.78 -13.36
N HIS A 100 6.73 1.60 -14.41
CA HIS A 100 6.66 2.45 -15.61
C HIS A 100 5.31 2.34 -16.30
N GLU A 101 4.80 1.11 -16.47
CA GLU A 101 3.54 0.77 -17.13
C GLU A 101 2.39 0.66 -16.10
N ASP A 102 2.24 1.66 -15.22
CA ASP A 102 1.25 1.67 -14.15
C ASP A 102 -0.20 1.39 -14.63
N VAL A 103 -0.53 1.84 -15.85
CA VAL A 103 -1.84 1.58 -16.46
C VAL A 103 -2.05 0.09 -16.73
N ALA A 104 -1.01 -0.65 -17.14
CA ALA A 104 -1.09 -2.09 -17.35
C ALA A 104 -1.28 -2.83 -16.01
N ALA A 105 -0.54 -2.43 -14.97
CA ALA A 105 -0.72 -2.98 -13.62
C ALA A 105 -2.12 -2.70 -13.07
N ILE A 106 -2.65 -1.49 -13.24
CA ILE A 106 -4.04 -1.13 -12.84
C ILE A 106 -5.06 -2.04 -13.54
N ARG A 107 -4.87 -2.33 -14.84
CA ARG A 107 -5.76 -3.24 -15.58
C ARG A 107 -5.74 -4.65 -15.02
N GLU A 108 -4.57 -5.17 -14.71
CA GLU A 108 -4.44 -6.49 -14.11
C GLU A 108 -5.14 -6.56 -12.75
N LEU A 109 -4.96 -5.54 -11.90
CA LEU A 109 -5.67 -5.45 -10.62
C LEU A 109 -7.20 -5.47 -10.83
N ILE A 110 -7.72 -4.70 -11.79
CA ILE A 110 -9.15 -4.65 -12.09
C ILE A 110 -9.63 -5.98 -12.70
N ARG A 111 -8.83 -6.63 -13.56
CA ARG A 111 -9.17 -7.91 -14.16
C ARG A 111 -9.36 -9.00 -13.11
N VAL A 112 -8.40 -9.14 -12.20
CA VAL A 112 -8.44 -10.19 -11.16
C VAL A 112 -9.39 -9.89 -10.02
N LEU A 113 -9.88 -8.64 -9.86
CA LEU A 113 -10.89 -8.26 -8.89
C LEU A 113 -12.27 -8.69 -9.39
N ARG A 114 -13.07 -9.38 -8.55
CA ARG A 114 -14.43 -9.78 -8.92
C ARG A 114 -15.39 -8.58 -9.04
N PRO A 115 -16.49 -8.69 -9.77
CA PRO A 115 -17.58 -7.73 -9.69
C PRO A 115 -18.05 -7.57 -8.23
N GLY A 116 -18.34 -6.32 -7.81
CA GLY A 116 -18.65 -5.97 -6.43
C GLY A 116 -17.46 -6.00 -5.47
N GLY A 117 -16.26 -6.41 -5.90
CA GLY A 117 -15.04 -6.41 -5.11
C GLY A 117 -14.48 -5.01 -4.88
N THR A 118 -13.57 -4.86 -3.90
CA THR A 118 -12.97 -3.58 -3.53
C THR A 118 -11.45 -3.61 -3.65
N LEU A 119 -10.89 -2.46 -4.05
CA LEU A 119 -9.47 -2.22 -4.23
C LEU A 119 -9.03 -1.03 -3.38
N ALA A 120 -7.99 -1.21 -2.58
CA ALA A 120 -7.26 -0.10 -1.96
C ALA A 120 -5.92 0.10 -2.66
N VAL A 121 -5.67 1.33 -3.11
CA VAL A 121 -4.37 1.74 -3.67
C VAL A 121 -3.75 2.78 -2.76
N THR A 122 -2.48 2.59 -2.38
CA THR A 122 -1.74 3.62 -1.65
C THR A 122 -0.50 4.04 -2.42
N VAL A 123 -0.19 5.32 -2.35
CA VAL A 123 1.01 5.92 -2.93
C VAL A 123 1.50 7.04 -2.02
N PRO A 124 2.77 7.47 -2.13
CA PRO A 124 3.24 8.67 -1.47
C PRO A 124 2.37 9.89 -1.84
N ARG A 125 2.00 10.69 -0.84
CA ARG A 125 1.20 11.88 -1.07
C ARG A 125 2.03 12.96 -1.74
N TRP A 126 1.43 13.66 -2.72
CA TRP A 126 2.09 14.65 -3.56
C TRP A 126 2.91 15.70 -2.78
N LEU A 127 2.31 16.39 -1.80
CA LEU A 127 2.98 17.48 -1.10
C LEU A 127 4.20 17.02 -0.25
N PRO A 128 4.08 16.02 0.64
CA PRO A 128 5.25 15.52 1.37
C PRO A 128 6.36 15.01 0.46
N GLU A 129 6.00 14.37 -0.66
CA GLU A 129 6.96 13.77 -1.58
C GLU A 129 7.69 14.83 -2.42
N VAL A 130 7.00 15.87 -2.89
CA VAL A 130 7.64 17.02 -3.55
C VAL A 130 8.62 17.72 -2.63
N ILE A 131 8.32 17.83 -1.34
CA ILE A 131 9.26 18.38 -0.35
C ILE A 131 10.51 17.50 -0.24
N ASN A 132 10.35 16.17 -0.15
CA ASN A 132 11.50 15.24 -0.13
C ASN A 132 12.38 15.41 -1.36
N TRP A 133 11.80 15.42 -2.56
CA TRP A 133 12.52 15.59 -3.82
C TRP A 133 13.23 16.95 -3.92
N THR A 134 12.62 18.00 -3.38
CA THR A 134 13.21 19.35 -3.36
C THR A 134 14.39 19.43 -2.39
N LEU A 135 14.31 18.72 -1.26
CA LEU A 135 15.33 18.76 -0.21
C LEU A 135 16.53 17.85 -0.51
N SER A 136 16.35 16.77 -1.28
CA SER A 136 17.41 15.78 -1.49
C SER A 136 17.37 15.18 -2.90
N ALA A 137 18.40 15.48 -3.69
CA ALA A 137 18.62 14.83 -4.98
C ALA A 137 18.94 13.34 -4.81
N ASP A 138 19.64 12.95 -3.73
CA ASP A 138 19.99 11.56 -3.44
C ASP A 138 18.73 10.73 -3.15
N TYR A 139 17.74 11.31 -2.46
CA TYR A 139 16.44 10.67 -2.23
C TYR A 139 15.69 10.43 -3.55
N HIS A 140 15.66 11.43 -4.43
CA HIS A 140 14.99 11.35 -5.74
C HIS A 140 15.66 10.36 -6.69
N ASN A 141 17.01 10.30 -6.69
CA ASN A 141 17.79 9.48 -7.62
C ASN A 141 18.15 8.10 -7.02
N ALA A 142 17.62 7.73 -5.86
CA ALA A 142 17.89 6.44 -5.26
C ALA A 142 17.48 5.30 -6.20
N GLU A 143 18.31 4.26 -6.31
CA GLU A 143 17.98 3.05 -7.06
C GLU A 143 16.73 2.40 -6.44
N GLY A 144 15.75 2.04 -7.28
CA GLY A 144 14.45 1.58 -6.80
C GLY A 144 13.56 2.65 -6.19
N GLY A 145 13.94 3.94 -6.28
CA GLY A 145 13.14 5.07 -5.80
C GLY A 145 11.87 5.33 -6.62
N HIS A 146 11.11 6.34 -6.19
CA HIS A 146 9.87 6.70 -6.85
C HIS A 146 10.16 7.36 -8.21
N ILE A 147 9.63 6.80 -9.29
CA ILE A 147 9.77 7.34 -10.65
C ILE A 147 8.72 8.41 -10.97
N ARG A 148 7.69 8.54 -10.11
CA ARG A 148 6.62 9.53 -10.25
C ARG A 148 5.99 9.89 -8.92
N ILE A 149 5.34 11.05 -8.89
CA ILE A 149 4.50 11.49 -7.77
C ILE A 149 3.08 11.65 -8.31
N TYR A 150 2.13 10.94 -7.73
CA TYR A 150 0.72 11.07 -8.10
C TYR A 150 0.04 12.22 -7.38
N THR A 151 -0.80 12.94 -8.11
CA THR A 151 -1.88 13.68 -7.50
C THR A 151 -3.08 12.75 -7.27
N ASP A 152 -3.91 13.06 -6.28
CA ASP A 152 -5.13 12.29 -6.01
C ASP A 152 -6.07 12.27 -7.23
N HIS A 153 -6.23 13.39 -7.92
CA HIS A 153 -7.05 13.46 -9.13
C HIS A 153 -6.52 12.58 -10.26
N GLU A 154 -5.22 12.57 -10.49
CA GLU A 154 -4.59 11.77 -11.55
C GLU A 154 -4.79 10.27 -11.29
N LEU A 155 -4.52 9.79 -10.07
CA LEU A 155 -4.63 8.37 -9.77
C LEU A 155 -6.10 7.91 -9.73
N VAL A 156 -7.01 8.74 -9.19
CA VAL A 156 -8.45 8.48 -9.25
C VAL A 156 -8.91 8.37 -10.70
N ASP A 157 -8.47 9.28 -11.57
CA ASP A 157 -8.84 9.27 -12.99
C ASP A 157 -8.33 8.01 -13.71
N LYS A 158 -7.07 7.61 -13.46
CA LYS A 158 -6.49 6.38 -14.03
C LYS A 158 -7.26 5.13 -13.63
N VAL A 159 -7.61 4.98 -12.36
CA VAL A 159 -8.31 3.78 -11.88
C VAL A 159 -9.78 3.79 -12.28
N THR A 160 -10.49 4.92 -12.15
CA THR A 160 -11.93 4.99 -12.50
C THR A 160 -12.18 4.82 -14.00
N LYS A 161 -11.23 5.20 -14.85
CA LYS A 161 -11.28 4.94 -16.29
C LYS A 161 -10.78 3.55 -16.68
N GLY A 162 -10.49 2.71 -15.70
CA GLY A 162 -10.06 1.33 -15.91
C GLY A 162 -8.70 1.21 -16.60
N GLY A 163 -7.77 2.14 -16.31
CA GLY A 163 -6.49 2.14 -17.01
C GLY A 163 -6.63 2.35 -18.51
N ARG A 164 -7.47 3.30 -18.96
CA ARG A 164 -7.62 3.61 -20.39
C ARG A 164 -6.25 4.02 -20.96
N PHE A 165 -5.80 3.29 -21.96
CA PHE A 165 -4.59 3.68 -22.70
C PHE A 165 -4.83 4.92 -23.57
N ASN A 166 -3.73 5.62 -23.91
CA ASN A 166 -3.77 6.73 -24.87
C ASN A 166 -4.24 6.29 -26.28
N ASP A 167 -4.25 4.99 -26.57
CA ASP A 167 -4.75 4.39 -27.81
C ASP A 167 -6.29 4.27 -27.85
N GLY A 168 -6.97 4.67 -26.75
CA GLY A 168 -8.43 4.64 -26.69
C GLY A 168 -9.04 3.29 -26.31
N THR A 169 -8.23 2.25 -26.05
CA THR A 169 -8.74 0.96 -25.61
C THR A 169 -9.50 1.13 -24.28
N PRO A 170 -10.80 0.79 -24.20
CA PRO A 170 -11.57 0.94 -22.98
C PRO A 170 -11.08 -0.03 -21.91
N GLY A 171 -10.85 0.48 -20.70
CA GLY A 171 -10.70 -0.33 -19.51
C GLY A 171 -12.04 -0.53 -18.80
N GLU A 172 -12.10 -1.45 -17.86
CA GLU A 172 -13.26 -1.67 -17.03
C GLU A 172 -13.35 -0.58 -15.96
N ALA A 173 -14.46 0.17 -15.93
CA ALA A 173 -14.61 1.32 -15.06
C ALA A 173 -14.73 0.91 -13.58
N MET A 174 -14.06 1.64 -12.69
CA MET A 174 -14.16 1.47 -11.23
C MET A 174 -14.95 2.63 -10.61
N LEU A 175 -15.65 2.36 -9.52
CA LEU A 175 -16.32 3.39 -8.72
C LEU A 175 -15.37 3.87 -7.62
N PHE A 176 -15.14 5.18 -7.55
CA PHE A 176 -14.35 5.78 -6.47
C PHE A 176 -15.20 5.90 -5.21
N GLU A 177 -14.79 5.27 -4.12
CA GLU A 177 -15.51 5.27 -2.83
C GLU A 177 -14.93 6.27 -1.82
N GLY A 178 -13.77 6.84 -2.10
CA GLY A 178 -13.20 7.90 -1.31
C GLY A 178 -11.72 7.73 -1.00
N LYS A 179 -11.18 8.67 -0.24
CA LYS A 179 -9.75 8.73 0.12
C LYS A 179 -9.53 8.97 1.60
N SER A 180 -8.33 8.63 2.06
CA SER A 180 -7.78 9.03 3.35
C SER A 180 -6.27 9.32 3.21
N TYR A 181 -5.71 9.94 4.24
CA TYR A 181 -4.27 10.17 4.34
C TYR A 181 -3.80 9.58 5.66
N THR A 182 -2.56 9.09 5.69
CA THR A 182 -2.01 8.42 6.86
C THR A 182 -0.56 8.82 7.10
N HIS A 183 -0.08 8.54 8.30
CA HIS A 183 1.32 8.70 8.67
C HIS A 183 1.80 10.16 8.70
N GLY A 184 0.96 11.10 9.15
CA GLY A 184 1.30 12.51 9.24
C GLY A 184 2.50 12.81 10.14
N LEU A 185 2.71 12.03 11.21
CA LEU A 185 3.90 12.12 12.05
C LEU A 185 5.20 11.69 11.34
N HIS A 186 5.10 10.96 10.23
CA HIS A 186 6.28 10.45 9.53
C HIS A 186 6.84 11.43 8.50
N SER A 187 6.04 12.34 7.97
CA SER A 187 6.50 13.32 6.97
C SER A 187 7.62 14.22 7.50
N PRO A 188 7.54 14.81 8.72
CA PRO A 188 8.64 15.62 9.26
C PRO A 188 9.93 14.84 9.46
N TYR A 189 9.85 13.53 9.79
CA TYR A 189 11.04 12.69 9.87
C TYR A 189 11.79 12.62 8.54
N TRP A 190 11.06 12.35 7.46
CA TRP A 190 11.65 12.27 6.12
C TRP A 190 12.19 13.61 5.64
N TRP A 191 11.51 14.73 5.94
CA TRP A 191 12.04 16.07 5.64
C TRP A 191 13.36 16.34 6.37
N ILE A 192 13.45 15.95 7.64
CA ILE A 192 14.71 16.05 8.39
C ILE A 192 15.79 15.17 7.73
N LYS A 193 15.47 13.91 7.40
CA LYS A 193 16.41 12.99 6.73
C LYS A 193 16.91 13.56 5.40
N CYS A 194 16.01 14.05 4.56
CA CYS A 194 16.37 14.69 3.30
C CYS A 194 17.24 15.93 3.49
N ALA A 195 16.97 16.77 4.50
CA ALA A 195 17.73 18.00 4.76
C ALA A 195 19.13 17.75 5.32
N VAL A 196 19.33 16.67 6.11
CA VAL A 196 20.63 16.38 6.78
C VAL A 196 21.44 15.28 6.07
N GLY A 197 20.92 14.72 5.00
CA GLY A 197 21.45 13.58 4.26
C GLY A 197 20.70 12.29 4.57
N VAL A 198 20.16 11.63 3.53
CA VAL A 198 19.28 10.45 3.67
C VAL A 198 19.98 9.30 4.39
N GLU A 199 21.28 9.12 4.16
CA GLU A 199 22.10 8.08 4.80
C GLU A 199 22.67 8.49 6.17
N ASN A 200 22.47 9.75 6.57
CA ASN A 200 23.03 10.26 7.84
C ASN A 200 22.15 9.87 9.04
N ASP A 201 22.21 8.59 9.42
CA ASP A 201 21.48 8.07 10.59
C ASP A 201 22.04 8.56 11.92
N ASN A 202 23.24 9.15 11.91
CA ASN A 202 23.90 9.65 13.10
C ASN A 202 23.52 11.06 13.48
N HIS A 203 22.78 11.79 12.65
CA HIS A 203 22.37 13.15 12.96
C HIS A 203 21.47 13.21 14.22
N PRO A 204 21.79 14.04 15.22
CA PRO A 204 21.08 14.03 16.52
C PRO A 204 19.57 14.25 16.40
N LEU A 205 19.14 15.17 15.53
CA LEU A 205 17.73 15.46 15.31
C LEU A 205 16.99 14.28 14.66
N ALA A 206 17.59 13.65 13.64
CA ALA A 206 17.03 12.48 12.98
C ALA A 206 16.88 11.31 13.96
N LYS A 207 17.93 11.05 14.78
CA LYS A 207 17.89 10.03 15.86
C LYS A 207 16.82 10.30 16.89
N ALA A 208 16.70 11.54 17.35
CA ALA A 208 15.69 11.91 18.35
C ALA A 208 14.27 11.70 17.80
N TYR A 209 14.03 12.14 16.56
CA TYR A 209 12.72 11.97 15.93
C TYR A 209 12.41 10.49 15.61
N HIS A 210 13.39 9.73 15.14
CA HIS A 210 13.26 8.29 14.94
C HIS A 210 12.85 7.57 16.23
N LYS A 211 13.48 7.89 17.36
CA LYS A 211 13.10 7.33 18.67
C LYS A 211 11.65 7.68 19.04
N LEU A 212 11.18 8.88 18.71
CA LEU A 212 9.79 9.27 18.91
C LEU A 212 8.83 8.38 18.08
N LEU A 213 9.15 8.14 16.80
CA LEU A 213 8.34 7.29 15.92
C LEU A 213 8.35 5.82 16.37
N VAL A 214 9.50 5.29 16.77
CA VAL A 214 9.60 3.93 17.33
C VAL A 214 8.75 3.83 18.61
N TRP A 215 8.81 4.83 19.50
CA TRP A 215 7.97 4.86 20.68
C TRP A 215 6.48 4.95 20.35
N GLU A 216 6.12 5.76 19.35
CA GLU A 216 4.74 5.87 18.84
C GLU A 216 4.23 4.51 18.34
N ILE A 217 5.00 3.81 17.49
CA ILE A 217 4.63 2.51 16.93
C ILE A 217 4.50 1.43 18.02
N MET A 218 5.49 1.37 18.92
CA MET A 218 5.58 0.29 19.92
C MET A 218 4.63 0.47 21.10
N LYS A 219 4.35 1.69 21.52
CA LYS A 219 3.57 1.99 22.73
C LYS A 219 2.21 2.61 22.44
N GLN A 220 1.98 3.08 21.22
CA GLN A 220 0.73 3.67 20.75
C GLN A 220 0.12 4.69 21.73
N PRO A 221 0.89 5.68 22.23
CA PRO A 221 0.39 6.62 23.22
C PRO A 221 -0.77 7.44 22.63
N LYS A 222 -1.87 7.53 23.35
CA LYS A 222 -3.11 8.19 22.89
C LYS A 222 -2.88 9.61 22.35
N ALA A 223 -1.99 10.37 22.99
CA ALA A 223 -1.66 11.73 22.55
C ALA A 223 -1.06 11.77 21.14
N LEU A 224 -0.15 10.85 20.80
CA LEU A 224 0.44 10.77 19.46
C LEU A 224 -0.55 10.18 18.43
N GLN A 225 -1.41 9.26 18.82
CA GLN A 225 -2.49 8.80 17.94
C GLN A 225 -3.46 9.93 17.55
N VAL A 226 -3.82 10.79 18.53
CA VAL A 226 -4.65 11.98 18.25
C VAL A 226 -3.89 12.96 17.37
N ALA A 227 -2.63 13.24 17.69
CA ALA A 227 -1.78 14.11 16.88
C ALA A 227 -1.63 13.60 15.43
N GLY A 228 -1.41 12.29 15.26
CA GLY A 228 -1.39 11.64 13.94
C GLY A 228 -2.68 11.89 13.17
N LYS A 229 -3.84 11.58 13.74
CA LYS A 229 -5.15 11.80 13.10
C LYS A 229 -5.41 13.26 12.70
N VAL A 230 -4.90 14.22 13.47
CA VAL A 230 -5.00 15.66 13.15
C VAL A 230 -4.04 16.06 12.03
N LEU A 231 -2.85 15.46 12.00
CA LEU A 231 -1.81 15.76 11.00
C LEU A 231 -2.03 15.03 9.68
N ASP A 232 -2.66 13.85 9.71
CA ASP A 232 -2.90 13.03 8.51
C ASP A 232 -3.55 13.81 7.35
N PRO A 233 -4.64 14.56 7.55
CA PRO A 233 -5.25 15.35 6.47
C PRO A 233 -4.33 16.44 5.92
N VAL A 234 -3.39 16.96 6.72
CA VAL A 234 -2.53 18.10 6.38
C VAL A 234 -1.22 17.63 5.75
N ILE A 235 -0.50 16.76 6.44
CA ILE A 235 0.85 16.30 6.07
C ILE A 235 0.99 14.77 6.07
N GLY A 236 -0.10 14.02 5.94
CA GLY A 236 -0.05 12.56 5.81
C GLY A 236 0.94 12.15 4.73
N LYS A 237 1.84 11.20 5.04
CA LYS A 237 2.88 10.75 4.11
C LYS A 237 2.28 9.96 2.95
N SER A 238 1.31 9.10 3.25
CA SER A 238 0.68 8.24 2.25
C SER A 238 -0.77 8.68 1.98
N MET A 239 -1.14 8.63 0.73
CA MET A 239 -2.52 8.76 0.25
C MET A 239 -3.09 7.36 0.04
N VAL A 240 -4.30 7.13 0.53
CA VAL A 240 -5.04 5.87 0.36
C VAL A 240 -6.32 6.15 -0.41
N LEU A 241 -6.51 5.47 -1.51
CA LEU A 241 -7.69 5.57 -2.36
C LEU A 241 -8.44 4.23 -2.35
N TYR A 242 -9.77 4.29 -2.21
CA TYR A 242 -10.65 3.12 -2.19
C TYR A 242 -11.55 3.13 -3.41
N PHE A 243 -11.64 1.97 -4.05
CA PHE A 243 -12.44 1.77 -5.25
C PHE A 243 -13.28 0.50 -5.13
N ARG A 244 -14.39 0.46 -5.86
CA ARG A 244 -15.22 -0.74 -6.00
C ARG A 244 -15.48 -1.04 -7.48
N LYS A 245 -15.34 -2.31 -7.85
CA LYS A 245 -15.73 -2.78 -9.17
C LYS A 245 -17.27 -2.85 -9.23
N PRO A 246 -17.92 -2.31 -10.26
CA PRO A 246 -19.36 -2.46 -10.41
C PRO A 246 -19.81 -3.92 -10.34
N ASP A 247 -21.02 -4.15 -9.86
CA ASP A 247 -21.61 -5.48 -9.91
C ASP A 247 -21.81 -5.91 -11.37
N ALA A 248 -21.75 -7.22 -11.64
CA ALA A 248 -22.12 -7.73 -12.95
C ALA A 248 -23.61 -7.44 -13.17
N GLY A 249 -23.91 -6.74 -14.28
CA GLY A 249 -25.28 -6.41 -14.67
C GLY A 249 -26.11 -7.64 -15.05
#